data_0c3afcb82d7cd9a2be73f580bc3ee6e5
#
_entry.id   0c3afcb82d7cd9a2be73f580bc3ee6e5
#
_cell.length_a   1.000
_cell.length_b   1.000
_cell.length_c   1.000
_cell.angle_alpha   90.00
_cell.angle_beta   90.00
_cell.angle_gamma   90.00
#
_symmetry.space_group_name_H-M   'P 1'
#
loop_
_entity.id
_entity.type
_entity.pdbx_description
1 polymer ?
#
loop_
_entity_poly.entity_id
_entity_poly.type
_entity_poly.pdbx_seq_one_letter_code
_entity_poly.pdbx_strand_id
1 'polypeptide(L)'
;MPRQPSCRRVFRTVSSGTVKPRVQVQAQQRGFTLLELIVVVILIAIGLTLVSFGVTRGLDSARAREAGRDLTLALRAVRTQAITTGQTATLNFDLANQRYQRPGQNPQTLPKGMRMRVTTAADLSTGRKTAIAFFPDGSSTGGNVRLEKDGRAWRVDIAWLTGTVKWQEVIP
;
A
#
# COMPACT_ATOMS: atom_id res chain seq x y z
N MET A 1 68.73 -73.17 -58.98
CA MET A 1 69.38 -71.92 -59.44
C MET A 1 68.48 -70.76 -59.07
N PRO A 2 68.98 -69.82 -58.30
CA PRO A 2 68.21 -68.82 -57.61
C PRO A 2 68.31 -67.47 -58.29
N ARG A 3 67.28 -66.60 -58.08
CA ARG A 3 67.43 -65.16 -58.32
C ARG A 3 66.84 -64.40 -57.14
N GLN A 4 67.69 -63.63 -56.52
CA GLN A 4 67.29 -62.60 -55.58
C GLN A 4 66.63 -61.45 -56.31
N PRO A 5 65.70 -60.77 -55.61
CA PRO A 5 65.45 -59.38 -55.95
C PRO A 5 65.74 -58.43 -54.77
N SER A 6 66.27 -57.37 -55.17
CA SER A 6 66.78 -56.17 -54.59
C SER A 6 65.87 -55.49 -53.50
N CYS A 7 66.56 -55.13 -52.43
CA CYS A 7 66.05 -54.16 -51.43
C CYS A 7 65.82 -52.81 -52.08
N ARG A 8 64.58 -52.33 -52.02
CA ARG A 8 64.24 -50.93 -52.23
C ARG A 8 64.00 -50.29 -50.88
N ARG A 9 64.92 -49.46 -50.43
CA ARG A 9 64.77 -48.59 -49.28
C ARG A 9 63.76 -47.48 -49.61
N VAL A 10 62.62 -47.48 -48.91
CA VAL A 10 61.71 -46.39 -48.96
C VAL A 10 62.10 -45.39 -47.87
N PHE A 11 62.60 -44.23 -48.27
CA PHE A 11 62.83 -43.10 -47.37
C PHE A 11 61.49 -42.54 -47.00
N ARG A 12 61.16 -42.67 -45.69
CA ARG A 12 60.01 -42.05 -45.10
C ARG A 12 60.45 -40.66 -44.63
N THR A 13 59.98 -39.61 -45.32
CA THR A 13 60.10 -38.20 -44.91
C THR A 13 59.31 -38.00 -43.64
N VAL A 14 60.00 -37.63 -42.57
CA VAL A 14 59.41 -37.21 -41.32
C VAL A 14 58.97 -35.74 -41.48
N SER A 15 57.67 -35.55 -41.60
CA SER A 15 57.08 -34.20 -41.61
C SER A 15 57.14 -33.63 -40.18
N SER A 16 57.96 -32.61 -40.04
CA SER A 16 58.01 -31.81 -38.77
C SER A 16 56.73 -31.05 -38.57
N GLY A 17 55.80 -31.64 -37.82
CA GLY A 17 54.61 -30.94 -37.34
C GLY A 17 54.98 -29.89 -36.29
N THR A 18 54.87 -28.64 -36.68
CA THR A 18 55.01 -27.50 -35.77
C THR A 18 53.93 -27.57 -34.72
N VAL A 19 54.27 -27.99 -33.50
CA VAL A 19 53.37 -27.97 -32.33
C VAL A 19 53.23 -26.51 -31.88
N LYS A 20 52.09 -25.89 -32.20
CA LYS A 20 51.73 -24.57 -31.64
C LYS A 20 51.44 -24.74 -30.13
N PRO A 21 52.09 -23.99 -29.23
CA PRO A 21 51.78 -24.06 -27.82
C PRO A 21 50.33 -23.53 -27.62
N ARG A 22 49.45 -24.39 -27.11
CA ARG A 22 48.15 -23.97 -26.58
C ARG A 22 48.42 -23.18 -25.31
N VAL A 23 48.28 -21.88 -25.41
CA VAL A 23 48.18 -21.01 -24.20
C VAL A 23 46.89 -21.39 -23.49
N GLN A 24 46.98 -22.17 -22.44
CA GLN A 24 45.89 -22.39 -21.52
C GLN A 24 45.74 -21.10 -20.72
N VAL A 25 44.72 -20.30 -21.06
CA VAL A 25 44.25 -19.23 -20.21
C VAL A 25 43.60 -19.90 -19.00
N GLN A 26 44.36 -20.01 -17.92
CA GLN A 26 43.80 -20.37 -16.61
C GLN A 26 42.87 -19.26 -16.20
N ALA A 27 41.55 -19.46 -16.36
CA ALA A 27 40.54 -18.65 -15.73
C ALA A 27 40.76 -18.80 -14.21
N GLN A 28 41.33 -17.78 -13.59
CA GLN A 28 41.41 -17.69 -12.12
C GLN A 28 39.99 -17.73 -11.57
N GLN A 29 39.57 -18.87 -11.07
CA GLN A 29 38.37 -19.01 -10.29
C GLN A 29 38.62 -18.27 -8.95
N ARG A 30 38.21 -17.01 -8.89
CA ARG A 30 38.15 -16.25 -7.63
C ARG A 30 37.01 -16.82 -6.81
N GLY A 31 37.33 -17.63 -5.84
CA GLY A 31 36.37 -18.07 -4.81
C GLY A 31 35.97 -16.86 -3.96
N PHE A 32 34.67 -16.76 -3.62
CA PHE A 32 34.19 -15.78 -2.66
C PHE A 32 34.86 -15.97 -1.29
N THR A 33 35.32 -14.89 -0.69
CA THR A 33 35.86 -14.94 0.64
C THR A 33 34.73 -15.03 1.66
N LEU A 34 34.97 -15.66 2.80
CA LEU A 34 33.99 -15.74 3.90
C LEU A 34 33.59 -14.35 4.39
N LEU A 35 34.53 -13.41 4.37
CA LEU A 35 34.28 -12.00 4.71
C LEU A 35 33.31 -11.34 3.74
N GLU A 36 33.48 -11.58 2.43
CA GLU A 36 32.58 -11.02 1.40
C GLU A 36 31.15 -11.52 1.57
N LEU A 37 30.99 -12.81 1.89
CA LEU A 37 29.68 -13.39 2.15
C LEU A 37 29.02 -12.75 3.37
N ILE A 38 29.77 -12.52 4.46
CA ILE A 38 29.26 -11.85 5.67
C ILE A 38 28.81 -10.42 5.33
N VAL A 39 29.62 -9.66 4.59
CA VAL A 39 29.29 -8.28 4.18
C VAL A 39 28.01 -8.27 3.34
N VAL A 40 27.86 -9.18 2.38
CA VAL A 40 26.66 -9.29 1.56
C VAL A 40 25.41 -9.58 2.41
N VAL A 41 25.50 -10.51 3.37
CA VAL A 41 24.38 -10.82 4.27
C VAL A 41 23.99 -9.61 5.12
N ILE A 42 24.97 -8.87 5.65
CA ILE A 42 24.71 -7.63 6.41
C ILE A 42 24.01 -6.57 5.52
N LEU A 43 24.49 -6.36 4.30
CA LEU A 43 23.88 -5.41 3.37
C LEU A 43 22.44 -5.79 3.01
N ILE A 44 22.17 -7.08 2.79
CA ILE A 44 20.80 -7.58 2.54
C ILE A 44 19.93 -7.33 3.78
N ALA A 45 20.41 -7.63 5.00
CA ALA A 45 19.66 -7.40 6.22
C ALA A 45 19.30 -5.92 6.41
N ILE A 46 20.24 -5.02 6.15
CA ILE A 46 20.00 -3.56 6.18
C ILE A 46 18.97 -3.16 5.12
N GLY A 47 19.11 -3.66 3.89
CA GLY A 47 18.17 -3.40 2.81
C GLY A 47 16.74 -3.83 3.14
N LEU A 48 16.56 -5.02 3.69
CA LEU A 48 15.25 -5.55 4.09
C LEU A 48 14.61 -4.73 5.20
N THR A 49 15.38 -4.22 6.16
CA THR A 49 14.85 -3.35 7.23
C THR A 49 14.32 -2.02 6.67
N LEU A 50 15.05 -1.37 5.77
CA LEU A 50 14.63 -0.11 5.16
C LEU A 50 13.33 -0.26 4.34
N VAL A 51 13.19 -1.36 3.59
CA VAL A 51 11.97 -1.64 2.81
C VAL A 51 10.76 -1.84 3.72
N SER A 52 10.91 -2.53 4.85
CA SER A 52 9.83 -2.81 5.80
C SER A 52 9.22 -1.52 6.38
N PHE A 53 10.02 -0.50 6.65
CA PHE A 53 9.53 0.81 7.15
C PHE A 53 8.73 1.59 6.11
N GLY A 54 9.06 1.47 4.83
CA GLY A 54 8.35 2.15 3.74
C GLY A 54 6.96 1.58 3.49
N VAL A 55 6.83 0.25 3.51
CA VAL A 55 5.58 -0.45 3.20
C VAL A 55 4.51 -0.19 4.27
N THR A 56 4.86 -0.25 5.56
CA THR A 56 3.89 -0.03 6.65
C THR A 56 3.28 1.38 6.61
N ARG A 57 4.07 2.42 6.36
CA ARG A 57 3.57 3.80 6.22
C ARG A 57 2.64 3.98 5.02
N GLY A 58 2.94 3.32 3.90
CA GLY A 58 2.10 3.34 2.71
C GLY A 58 0.71 2.73 2.95
N LEU A 59 0.67 1.57 3.59
CA LEU A 59 -0.57 0.87 3.93
C LEU A 59 -1.43 1.65 4.93
N ASP A 60 -0.82 2.27 5.94
CA ASP A 60 -1.56 3.08 6.91
C ASP A 60 -2.17 4.32 6.29
N SER A 61 -1.50 4.96 5.35
CA SER A 61 -2.03 6.09 4.59
C SER A 61 -3.18 5.68 3.67
N ALA A 62 -3.08 4.51 3.01
CA ALA A 62 -4.14 3.97 2.18
C ALA A 62 -5.40 3.67 3.00
N ARG A 63 -5.27 2.99 4.15
CA ARG A 63 -6.37 2.70 5.08
C ARG A 63 -7.05 3.97 5.60
N ALA A 64 -6.28 5.02 5.86
CA ALA A 64 -6.83 6.29 6.31
C ALA A 64 -7.69 6.96 5.24
N ARG A 65 -7.25 6.95 3.97
CA ARG A 65 -8.04 7.46 2.84
C ARG A 65 -9.29 6.63 2.60
N GLU A 66 -9.19 5.31 2.71
CA GLU A 66 -10.32 4.38 2.61
C GLU A 66 -11.38 4.69 3.66
N ALA A 67 -11.00 4.84 4.93
CA ALA A 67 -11.92 5.22 6.01
C ALA A 67 -12.65 6.54 5.75
N GLY A 68 -11.97 7.54 5.15
CA GLY A 68 -12.61 8.79 4.75
C GLY A 68 -13.62 8.63 3.62
N ARG A 69 -13.32 7.76 2.65
CA ARG A 69 -14.26 7.41 1.56
C ARG A 69 -15.45 6.64 2.10
N ASP A 70 -15.24 5.67 2.98
CA ASP A 70 -16.31 4.88 3.60
C ASP A 70 -17.26 5.74 4.41
N LEU A 71 -16.74 6.68 5.18
CA LEU A 71 -17.54 7.66 5.90
C LEU A 71 -18.37 8.53 4.95
N THR A 72 -17.77 8.97 3.83
CA THR A 72 -18.47 9.74 2.81
C THR A 72 -19.60 8.94 2.18
N LEU A 73 -19.37 7.68 1.87
CA LEU A 73 -20.38 6.75 1.35
C LEU A 73 -21.48 6.50 2.38
N ALA A 74 -21.12 6.34 3.67
CA ALA A 74 -22.08 6.18 4.74
C ALA A 74 -23.03 7.39 4.88
N LEU A 75 -22.49 8.61 4.83
CA LEU A 75 -23.27 9.84 4.85
C LEU A 75 -24.22 9.94 3.64
N ARG A 76 -23.73 9.64 2.45
CA ARG A 76 -24.56 9.63 1.24
C ARG A 76 -25.66 8.57 1.29
N ALA A 77 -25.35 7.38 1.82
CA ALA A 77 -26.34 6.32 1.98
C ALA A 77 -27.44 6.71 2.96
N VAL A 78 -27.10 7.35 4.08
CA VAL A 78 -28.10 7.86 5.05
C VAL A 78 -28.98 8.95 4.40
N ARG A 79 -28.40 9.86 3.61
CA ARG A 79 -29.15 10.86 2.85
C ARG A 79 -30.13 10.19 1.87
N THR A 80 -29.64 9.22 1.09
CA THR A 80 -30.50 8.46 0.16
C THR A 80 -31.62 7.74 0.90
N GLN A 81 -31.33 7.12 2.05
CA GLN A 81 -32.32 6.48 2.90
C GLN A 81 -33.40 7.47 3.34
N ALA A 82 -33.03 8.66 3.81
CA ALA A 82 -34.01 9.69 4.21
C ALA A 82 -34.95 10.07 3.08
N ILE A 83 -34.42 10.29 1.88
CA ILE A 83 -35.21 10.65 0.69
C ILE A 83 -36.13 9.51 0.27
N THR A 84 -35.63 8.28 0.23
CA THR A 84 -36.39 7.13 -0.28
C THR A 84 -37.46 6.63 0.69
N THR A 85 -37.21 6.74 1.99
CA THR A 85 -38.20 6.33 3.01
C THR A 85 -39.17 7.43 3.40
N GLY A 86 -38.91 8.68 3.01
CA GLY A 86 -39.70 9.83 3.46
C GLY A 86 -39.57 10.11 4.97
N GLN A 87 -38.54 9.58 5.63
CA GLN A 87 -38.32 9.73 7.05
C GLN A 87 -36.90 10.26 7.32
N THR A 88 -36.76 11.04 8.39
CA THR A 88 -35.45 11.51 8.83
C THR A 88 -34.53 10.32 9.17
N ALA A 89 -33.34 10.31 8.58
CA ALA A 89 -32.31 9.31 8.86
C ALA A 89 -31.08 9.99 9.45
N THR A 90 -30.42 9.32 10.41
CA THR A 90 -29.36 9.92 11.22
C THR A 90 -28.10 9.06 11.20
N LEU A 91 -26.94 9.64 10.92
CA LEU A 91 -25.65 9.01 11.15
C LEU A 91 -25.15 9.39 12.55
N ASN A 92 -25.03 8.40 13.41
CA ASN A 92 -24.57 8.59 14.79
C ASN A 92 -23.05 8.43 14.88
N PHE A 93 -22.39 9.28 15.66
CA PHE A 93 -20.96 9.25 15.91
C PHE A 93 -20.68 9.03 17.40
N ASP A 94 -19.79 8.11 17.71
CA ASP A 94 -19.25 7.86 19.04
C ASP A 94 -17.78 8.30 19.03
N LEU A 95 -17.53 9.51 19.49
CA LEU A 95 -16.20 10.13 19.48
C LEU A 95 -15.26 9.47 20.51
N ALA A 96 -15.81 8.86 21.57
CA ALA A 96 -15.02 8.17 22.58
C ALA A 96 -14.38 6.89 22.00
N ASN A 97 -15.16 6.14 21.23
CA ASN A 97 -14.73 4.88 20.64
C ASN A 97 -14.30 5.00 19.17
N GLN A 98 -14.24 6.25 18.64
CA GLN A 98 -13.84 6.54 17.26
C GLN A 98 -14.60 5.67 16.23
N ARG A 99 -15.92 5.63 16.35
CA ARG A 99 -16.82 4.85 15.50
C ARG A 99 -18.05 5.63 15.08
N TYR A 100 -18.65 5.22 13.97
CA TYR A 100 -19.90 5.77 13.49
C TYR A 100 -20.88 4.65 13.13
N GLN A 101 -22.17 4.93 13.16
CA GLN A 101 -23.23 3.95 12.95
C GLN A 101 -24.34 4.50 12.09
N ARG A 102 -24.68 3.78 11.02
CA ARG A 102 -25.87 4.02 10.20
C ARG A 102 -27.10 3.34 10.82
N PRO A 103 -28.31 3.84 10.55
CA PRO A 103 -29.54 3.21 11.01
C PRO A 103 -29.61 1.73 10.56
N GLY A 104 -29.92 0.83 11.50
CA GLY A 104 -30.07 -0.60 11.23
C GLY A 104 -28.79 -1.36 10.88
N GLN A 105 -27.59 -0.74 11.03
CA GLN A 105 -26.32 -1.39 10.70
C GLN A 105 -25.38 -1.45 11.92
N ASN A 106 -24.42 -2.35 11.86
CA ASN A 106 -23.39 -2.46 12.89
C ASN A 106 -22.47 -1.23 12.88
N PRO A 107 -22.00 -0.80 14.07
CA PRO A 107 -21.03 0.30 14.17
C PRO A 107 -19.75 0.00 13.39
N GLN A 108 -19.25 1.00 12.66
CA GLN A 108 -17.98 0.93 11.96
C GLN A 108 -16.93 1.72 12.74
N THR A 109 -15.83 1.06 13.08
CA THR A 109 -14.72 1.63 13.84
C THR A 109 -13.64 2.14 12.88
N LEU A 110 -13.10 3.31 13.16
CA LEU A 110 -12.00 3.89 12.41
C LEU A 110 -10.69 3.10 12.63
N PRO A 111 -9.76 3.13 11.66
CA PRO A 111 -8.43 2.55 11.81
C PRO A 111 -7.71 3.06 13.07
N LYS A 112 -6.90 2.20 13.67
CA LYS A 112 -6.11 2.55 14.88
C LYS A 112 -5.26 3.81 14.63
N GLY A 113 -5.24 4.70 15.64
CA GLY A 113 -4.49 5.96 15.58
C GLY A 113 -5.20 7.10 14.83
N MET A 114 -6.35 6.84 14.19
CA MET A 114 -7.15 7.89 13.56
C MET A 114 -8.04 8.55 14.59
N ARG A 115 -8.11 9.89 14.55
CA ARG A 115 -8.99 10.69 15.39
C ARG A 115 -10.09 11.32 14.55
N MET A 116 -11.32 11.27 15.07
CA MET A 116 -12.48 11.89 14.45
C MET A 116 -12.97 13.05 15.30
N ARG A 117 -13.22 14.18 14.65
CA ARG A 117 -13.89 15.34 15.23
C ARG A 117 -15.10 15.67 14.37
N VAL A 118 -16.22 15.90 15.00
CA VAL A 118 -17.47 16.24 14.32
C VAL A 118 -17.91 17.62 14.79
N THR A 119 -18.23 18.49 13.84
CA THR A 119 -18.82 19.81 14.10
C THR A 119 -20.16 19.84 13.38
N THR A 120 -21.24 20.04 14.09
CA THR A 120 -22.60 20.19 13.54
C THR A 120 -23.27 21.39 14.12
N ALA A 121 -24.17 22.02 13.37
CA ALA A 121 -24.93 23.17 13.81
C ALA A 121 -26.09 22.81 14.76
N ALA A 122 -26.49 21.53 14.77
CA ALA A 122 -27.56 21.07 15.63
C ALA A 122 -27.02 20.68 17.03
N ASP A 123 -27.77 20.96 18.03
CA ASP A 123 -27.52 20.60 19.45
C ASP A 123 -27.71 19.08 19.68
N LEU A 124 -27.31 18.27 18.72
CA LEU A 124 -27.36 16.79 18.74
C LEU A 124 -26.17 16.20 19.49
N SER A 125 -25.32 17.02 20.08
CA SER A 125 -24.14 16.55 20.79
C SER A 125 -24.44 16.41 22.27
N THR A 126 -24.57 15.18 22.73
CA THR A 126 -24.62 14.83 24.15
C THR A 126 -23.22 14.36 24.56
N GLY A 127 -22.35 15.31 24.92
CA GLY A 127 -20.99 15.02 25.36
C GLY A 127 -20.11 14.35 24.29
N ARG A 128 -19.89 13.03 24.40
CA ARG A 128 -19.04 12.26 23.47
C ARG A 128 -19.77 11.64 22.28
N LYS A 129 -21.09 11.83 22.19
CA LYS A 129 -21.94 11.36 21.11
C LYS A 129 -22.48 12.55 20.35
N THR A 130 -22.48 12.48 19.03
CA THR A 130 -23.08 13.49 18.18
C THR A 130 -23.68 12.80 16.95
N ALA A 131 -24.51 13.52 16.19
CA ALA A 131 -25.17 12.96 15.04
C ALA A 131 -25.33 13.99 13.92
N ILE A 132 -25.40 13.53 12.68
CA ILE A 132 -25.80 14.30 11.51
C ILE A 132 -27.08 13.68 10.98
N ALA A 133 -28.14 14.47 10.92
CA ALA A 133 -29.43 14.05 10.38
C ALA A 133 -29.59 14.55 8.94
N PHE A 134 -30.27 13.72 8.15
CA PHE A 134 -30.74 14.04 6.80
C PHE A 134 -32.26 13.96 6.78
N PHE A 135 -32.89 14.88 6.09
CA PHE A 135 -34.34 15.03 6.01
C PHE A 135 -34.91 14.48 4.68
N PRO A 136 -36.21 14.19 4.59
CA PRO A 136 -36.83 13.65 3.39
C PRO A 136 -36.67 14.50 2.14
N ASP A 137 -36.56 15.82 2.28
CA ASP A 137 -36.31 16.79 1.21
C ASP A 137 -34.85 16.77 0.72
N GLY A 138 -33.98 15.95 1.34
CA GLY A 138 -32.58 15.84 1.04
C GLY A 138 -31.67 16.86 1.72
N SER A 139 -32.22 17.78 2.50
CA SER A 139 -31.45 18.69 3.37
C SER A 139 -30.84 17.96 4.57
N SER A 140 -30.04 18.64 5.38
CA SER A 140 -29.39 18.05 6.54
C SER A 140 -29.18 19.07 7.67
N THR A 141 -28.83 18.61 8.86
CA THR A 141 -28.37 19.45 9.94
C THR A 141 -27.04 20.17 9.63
N GLY A 142 -26.38 19.76 8.56
CA GLY A 142 -25.10 20.34 8.16
C GLY A 142 -23.95 20.00 9.10
N GLY A 143 -22.77 20.51 8.75
CA GLY A 143 -21.58 20.36 9.58
C GLY A 143 -20.39 19.80 8.82
N ASN A 144 -19.39 19.34 9.56
CA ASN A 144 -18.22 18.67 8.99
C ASN A 144 -17.70 17.59 9.91
N VAL A 145 -17.07 16.59 9.32
CA VAL A 145 -16.32 15.55 10.01
C VAL A 145 -14.86 15.65 9.60
N ARG A 146 -13.97 15.87 10.56
CA ARG A 146 -12.52 15.90 10.35
C ARG A 146 -11.91 14.62 10.87
N LEU A 147 -11.12 13.97 10.01
CA LEU A 147 -10.35 12.77 10.32
C LEU A 147 -8.86 13.13 10.31
N GLU A 148 -8.15 12.77 11.36
CA GLU A 148 -6.72 13.07 11.50
C GLU A 148 -5.93 11.80 11.79
N LYS A 149 -4.82 11.59 11.08
CA LYS A 149 -3.88 10.49 11.32
C LYS A 149 -2.48 10.86 10.81
N ASP A 150 -1.47 10.65 11.65
CA ASP A 150 -0.04 10.77 11.30
C ASP A 150 0.32 12.10 10.59
N GLY A 151 -0.19 13.23 11.13
CA GLY A 151 0.05 14.58 10.57
C GLY A 151 -0.73 14.89 9.29
N ARG A 152 -1.61 14.01 8.83
CA ARG A 152 -2.54 14.27 7.72
C ARG A 152 -3.95 14.49 8.25
N ALA A 153 -4.69 15.33 7.55
CA ALA A 153 -6.08 15.60 7.87
C ALA A 153 -6.96 15.51 6.61
N TRP A 154 -8.13 14.94 6.79
CA TRP A 154 -9.19 14.88 5.78
C TRP A 154 -10.45 15.47 6.38
N ARG A 155 -11.23 16.14 5.57
CA ARG A 155 -12.47 16.78 5.97
C ARG A 155 -13.59 16.34 5.04
N VAL A 156 -14.71 15.99 5.65
CA VAL A 156 -15.97 15.71 4.96
C VAL A 156 -16.93 16.83 5.33
N ASP A 157 -17.26 17.68 4.36
CA ASP A 157 -18.22 18.78 4.55
C ASP A 157 -19.62 18.34 4.13
N ILE A 158 -20.61 18.68 4.94
CA ILE A 158 -22.02 18.39 4.69
C ILE A 158 -22.77 19.71 4.63
N ALA A 159 -23.31 20.03 3.45
CA ALA A 159 -24.09 21.24 3.22
C ALA A 159 -25.49 21.08 3.85
N TRP A 160 -25.90 22.03 4.69
CA TRP A 160 -27.17 21.95 5.40
C TRP A 160 -28.39 21.99 4.44
N LEU A 161 -28.37 22.85 3.44
CA LEU A 161 -29.52 23.07 2.53
C LEU A 161 -29.71 21.92 1.53
N THR A 162 -28.61 21.39 0.98
CA THR A 162 -28.66 20.38 -0.09
C THR A 162 -28.33 18.97 0.37
N GLY A 163 -27.83 18.82 1.59
CA GLY A 163 -27.27 17.55 2.09
C GLY A 163 -26.08 17.02 1.28
N THR A 164 -25.47 17.87 0.45
CA THR A 164 -24.33 17.46 -0.37
C THR A 164 -23.12 17.13 0.51
N VAL A 165 -22.54 15.97 0.26
CA VAL A 165 -21.36 15.48 1.00
C VAL A 165 -20.13 15.61 0.12
N LYS A 166 -19.17 16.44 0.52
CA LYS A 166 -17.89 16.65 -0.17
C LYS A 166 -16.74 16.19 0.71
N TRP A 167 -15.85 15.39 0.15
CA TRP A 167 -14.63 14.96 0.83
C TRP A 167 -13.42 15.68 0.23
N GLN A 168 -12.52 16.14 1.08
CA GLN A 168 -11.29 16.84 0.67
C GLN A 168 -10.15 16.54 1.65
N GLU A 169 -8.93 16.49 1.12
CA GLU A 169 -7.73 16.44 1.94
C GLU A 169 -7.38 17.88 2.36
N VAL A 170 -7.14 18.05 3.65
CA VAL A 170 -6.79 19.37 4.23
C VAL A 170 -5.31 19.32 4.59
N ILE A 171 -4.55 20.28 4.09
CA ILE A 171 -3.17 20.47 4.51
C ILE A 171 -3.22 21.02 5.94
N PRO A 172 -2.53 20.39 6.90
CA PRO A 172 -2.52 20.84 8.31
C PRO A 172 -1.88 22.21 8.48
#